data_60f00afb5feade6778876849e2766577
#
_entry.id   60f00afb5feade6778876849e2766577
#
_cell.length_a   1.000
_cell.length_b   1.000
_cell.length_c   1.000
_cell.angle_alpha   90.00
_cell.angle_beta   90.00
_cell.angle_gamma   90.00
#
_symmetry.space_group_name_H-M   'P 1'
#
loop_
_entity.id
_entity.type
_entity.pdbx_description
1 polymer ?
#
loop_
_entity_poly.entity_id
_entity_poly.type
_entity_poly.pdbx_seq_one_letter_code
_entity_poly.pdbx_strand_id
1 'polypeptide(L)'
;MRQARAELKQSIARGEKRIIELFDDSENQEAPPVLRGLRVDWFLQAIPGMGVTKVERLLTELGIRPTARLGGLRIRQRTALRVQVVRLFRHYLPHLRGTLLVLVGPTAVGKGTIVSWITQSYPEFVLSVSATTRKPRRGEREGEHYYFVAESEFDRLITAGELLEWATVHESHRYGTPQAPVEDLLDQGKNVILEIDIQGARSVAKRVHGALRVFVAPPSFEELERRLAQRGTEDGTEREVRLRTAVSELAAQDECDFVVINSVVEHAGQSIVDLVFGSTHQTASKE
;
A
#
# COMPACT_ATOMS: atom_id res chain seq x y z
N MET A 1 12.82 -32.10 1.31
CA MET A 1 11.57 -31.34 1.54
C MET A 1 11.12 -31.31 3.01
N ARG A 2 11.02 -32.42 3.73
CA ARG A 2 10.64 -32.42 5.17
C ARG A 2 11.64 -31.66 6.05
N GLN A 3 12.94 -31.89 5.84
CA GLN A 3 14.02 -31.24 6.59
C GLN A 3 14.04 -29.72 6.36
N ALA A 4 13.96 -29.24 5.12
CA ALA A 4 13.91 -27.81 4.81
C ALA A 4 12.68 -27.08 5.41
N ARG A 5 11.55 -27.79 5.56
CA ARG A 5 10.38 -27.26 6.25
C ARG A 5 10.60 -27.16 7.76
N ALA A 6 11.24 -28.14 8.38
CA ALA A 6 11.56 -28.12 9.79
C ALA A 6 12.53 -26.98 10.13
N GLU A 7 13.56 -26.79 9.31
CA GLU A 7 14.53 -25.70 9.43
C GLU A 7 13.85 -24.33 9.26
N LEU A 8 12.96 -24.19 8.27
CA LEU A 8 12.20 -22.96 8.09
C LEU A 8 11.32 -22.64 9.31
N LYS A 9 10.63 -23.64 9.87
CA LYS A 9 9.82 -23.47 11.07
C LYS A 9 10.66 -23.05 12.28
N GLN A 10 11.86 -23.62 12.45
CA GLN A 10 12.77 -23.23 13.51
C GLN A 10 13.32 -21.82 13.32
N SER A 11 13.68 -21.43 12.09
CA SER A 11 14.18 -20.09 11.82
C SER A 11 13.12 -19.01 12.03
N ILE A 12 11.85 -19.31 11.72
CA ILE A 12 10.71 -18.43 12.03
C ILE A 12 10.54 -18.32 13.56
N ALA A 13 10.56 -19.43 14.26
CA ALA A 13 10.39 -19.47 15.73
C ALA A 13 11.51 -18.73 16.48
N ARG A 14 12.74 -18.70 15.92
CA ARG A 14 13.89 -17.95 16.46
C ARG A 14 13.94 -16.50 16.03
N GLY A 15 13.03 -16.04 15.18
CA GLY A 15 13.06 -14.68 14.63
C GLY A 15 14.16 -14.42 13.59
N GLU A 16 14.85 -15.48 13.13
CA GLU A 16 15.92 -15.39 12.11
C GLU A 16 15.37 -15.05 10.71
N LYS A 17 14.11 -15.42 10.47
CA LYS A 17 13.39 -15.08 9.23
C LYS A 17 12.06 -14.44 9.57
N ARG A 18 11.82 -13.29 8.97
CA ARG A 18 10.55 -12.57 9.13
C ARG A 18 9.48 -13.28 8.31
N ILE A 19 8.41 -13.70 8.95
CA ILE A 19 7.35 -14.49 8.29
C ILE A 19 6.63 -13.68 7.21
N ILE A 20 6.54 -12.35 7.39
CA ILE A 20 5.92 -11.45 6.40
C ILE A 20 6.77 -11.39 5.13
N GLU A 21 8.10 -11.29 5.28
CA GLU A 21 9.03 -11.32 4.15
C GLU A 21 8.92 -12.66 3.41
N LEU A 22 8.89 -13.77 4.14
CA LEU A 22 8.68 -15.10 3.55
C LEU A 22 7.33 -15.21 2.83
N PHE A 23 6.30 -14.57 3.38
CA PHE A 23 4.99 -14.54 2.74
C PHE A 23 5.04 -13.73 1.44
N ASP A 24 5.60 -12.52 1.48
CA ASP A 24 5.74 -11.65 0.33
C ASP A 24 6.65 -12.26 -0.74
N ASP A 25 7.80 -12.81 -0.34
CA ASP A 25 8.71 -13.52 -1.24
C ASP A 25 8.07 -14.73 -1.94
N SER A 26 7.09 -15.38 -1.32
CA SER A 26 6.41 -16.54 -1.92
C SER A 26 5.63 -16.22 -3.21
N GLU A 27 5.42 -14.95 -3.52
CA GLU A 27 4.82 -14.46 -4.76
C GLU A 27 5.82 -14.41 -5.91
N ASN A 28 7.09 -14.15 -5.61
CA ASN A 28 8.13 -14.04 -6.62
C ASN A 28 8.27 -15.36 -7.39
N GLN A 29 8.27 -15.27 -8.72
CA GLN A 29 8.48 -16.44 -9.58
C GLN A 29 9.86 -17.08 -9.38
N GLU A 30 10.84 -16.29 -8.94
CA GLU A 30 12.20 -16.74 -8.63
C GLU A 30 12.34 -17.28 -7.19
N ALA A 31 11.30 -17.19 -6.37
CA ALA A 31 11.33 -17.71 -5.02
C ALA A 31 11.60 -19.22 -4.97
N PRO A 32 12.33 -19.70 -3.96
CA PRO A 32 12.61 -21.12 -3.81
C PRO A 32 11.33 -21.96 -3.92
N PRO A 33 11.31 -23.05 -4.71
CA PRO A 33 10.12 -23.89 -4.90
C PRO A 33 9.51 -24.40 -3.59
N VAL A 34 10.34 -24.54 -2.55
CA VAL A 34 9.91 -24.91 -1.19
C VAL A 34 8.98 -23.86 -0.61
N LEU A 35 9.27 -22.57 -0.79
CA LEU A 35 8.49 -21.47 -0.25
C LEU A 35 7.14 -21.33 -0.96
N ARG A 36 7.16 -21.29 -2.28
CA ARG A 36 5.93 -21.23 -3.10
C ARG A 36 5.02 -22.43 -2.91
N GLY A 37 5.63 -23.61 -2.67
CA GLY A 37 4.95 -24.87 -2.46
C GLY A 37 4.44 -25.10 -1.03
N LEU A 38 4.68 -24.18 -0.09
CA LEU A 38 4.18 -24.32 1.28
C LEU A 38 2.65 -24.26 1.31
N ARG A 39 2.05 -25.16 2.09
CA ARG A 39 0.61 -25.07 2.38
C ARG A 39 0.35 -23.91 3.33
N VAL A 40 -0.74 -23.20 3.07
CA VAL A 40 -1.13 -22.02 3.86
C VAL A 40 -1.40 -22.37 5.32
N ASP A 41 -2.07 -23.48 5.57
CA ASP A 41 -2.34 -23.94 6.94
C ASP A 41 -1.06 -24.22 7.71
N TRP A 42 -0.09 -24.89 7.09
CA TRP A 42 1.20 -25.18 7.71
C TRP A 42 2.00 -23.89 7.98
N PHE A 43 2.00 -22.96 7.04
CA PHE A 43 2.66 -21.66 7.17
C PHE A 43 2.10 -20.86 8.36
N LEU A 44 0.78 -20.80 8.47
CA LEU A 44 0.11 -20.10 9.58
C LEU A 44 0.37 -20.79 10.94
N GLN A 45 0.42 -22.12 10.98
CA GLN A 45 0.75 -22.86 12.21
C GLN A 45 2.22 -22.70 12.64
N ALA A 46 3.09 -22.17 11.78
CA ALA A 46 4.45 -21.80 12.18
C ALA A 46 4.49 -20.51 13.01
N ILE A 47 3.39 -19.73 13.01
CA ILE A 47 3.24 -18.50 13.80
C ILE A 47 2.99 -18.87 15.26
N PRO A 48 3.77 -18.34 16.23
CA PRO A 48 3.51 -18.54 17.64
C PRO A 48 2.05 -18.20 18.01
N GLY A 49 1.39 -19.05 18.78
CA GLY A 49 0.01 -18.86 19.23
C GLY A 49 -1.09 -19.17 18.17
N MET A 50 -0.71 -19.59 16.97
CA MET A 50 -1.64 -20.03 15.91
C MET A 50 -1.80 -21.56 15.90
N GLY A 51 -2.68 -22.05 16.76
CA GLY A 51 -3.09 -23.46 16.76
C GLY A 51 -4.03 -23.81 15.59
N VAL A 52 -4.23 -25.12 15.36
CA VAL A 52 -5.05 -25.67 14.26
C VAL A 52 -6.41 -25.00 14.15
N THR A 53 -7.16 -24.92 15.25
CA THR A 53 -8.52 -24.35 15.29
C THR A 53 -8.58 -22.87 14.87
N LYS A 54 -7.58 -22.07 15.31
CA LYS A 54 -7.50 -20.66 14.91
C LYS A 54 -7.19 -20.52 13.43
N VAL A 55 -6.30 -21.36 12.92
CA VAL A 55 -5.94 -21.38 11.49
C VAL A 55 -7.13 -21.78 10.63
N GLU A 56 -7.85 -22.83 11.00
CA GLU A 56 -9.04 -23.28 10.28
C GLU A 56 -10.12 -22.20 10.20
N ARG A 57 -10.40 -21.53 11.34
CA ARG A 57 -11.35 -20.42 11.37
C ARG A 57 -10.93 -19.29 10.45
N LEU A 58 -9.67 -18.85 10.55
CA LEU A 58 -9.13 -17.79 9.70
C LEU A 58 -9.23 -18.14 8.21
N LEU A 59 -8.84 -19.35 7.83
CA LEU A 59 -8.89 -19.79 6.43
C LEU A 59 -10.35 -19.86 5.92
N THR A 60 -11.29 -20.27 6.75
CA THR A 60 -12.71 -20.29 6.41
C THR A 60 -13.24 -18.86 6.18
N GLU A 61 -12.93 -17.92 7.07
CA GLU A 61 -13.28 -16.50 6.96
C GLU A 61 -12.74 -15.87 5.66
N LEU A 62 -11.53 -16.25 5.25
CA LEU A 62 -10.88 -15.74 4.04
C LEU A 62 -11.24 -16.51 2.76
N GLY A 63 -12.09 -17.54 2.84
CA GLY A 63 -12.42 -18.39 1.70
C GLY A 63 -11.20 -19.11 1.08
N ILE A 64 -10.22 -19.45 1.93
CA ILE A 64 -8.98 -20.12 1.52
C ILE A 64 -9.05 -21.59 1.94
N ARG A 65 -8.86 -22.49 0.98
CA ARG A 65 -8.78 -23.92 1.31
C ARG A 65 -7.53 -24.23 2.13
N PRO A 66 -7.61 -25.04 3.20
CA PRO A 66 -6.44 -25.38 4.02
C PRO A 66 -5.27 -25.99 3.22
N THR A 67 -5.60 -26.69 2.13
CA THR A 67 -4.61 -27.31 1.22
C THR A 67 -4.02 -26.33 0.20
N ALA A 68 -4.51 -25.07 0.14
CA ALA A 68 -3.96 -24.07 -0.77
C ALA A 68 -2.46 -23.84 -0.50
N ARG A 69 -1.73 -23.48 -1.53
CA ARG A 69 -0.29 -23.17 -1.46
C ARG A 69 -0.09 -21.66 -1.52
N LEU A 70 0.95 -21.14 -0.85
CA LEU A 70 1.23 -19.70 -0.81
C LEU A 70 1.35 -19.11 -2.22
N GLY A 71 2.13 -19.71 -3.12
CA GLY A 71 2.29 -19.26 -4.49
C GLY A 71 1.07 -19.48 -5.42
N GLY A 72 0.02 -20.11 -4.92
CA GLY A 72 -1.24 -20.38 -5.67
C GLY A 72 -2.44 -19.57 -5.16
N LEU A 73 -2.24 -18.66 -4.23
CA LEU A 73 -3.30 -17.78 -3.74
C LEU A 73 -3.69 -16.76 -4.82
N ARG A 74 -5.00 -16.53 -4.98
CA ARG A 74 -5.49 -15.42 -5.79
C ARG A 74 -5.15 -14.09 -5.13
N ILE A 75 -4.99 -13.03 -5.89
CA ILE A 75 -4.62 -11.69 -5.39
C ILE A 75 -5.47 -11.31 -4.17
N ARG A 76 -6.80 -11.34 -4.26
CA ARG A 76 -7.70 -11.00 -3.12
C ARG A 76 -7.46 -11.86 -1.89
N GLN A 77 -7.27 -13.16 -2.05
CA GLN A 77 -7.00 -14.08 -0.95
C GLN A 77 -5.64 -13.81 -0.32
N ARG A 78 -4.63 -13.54 -1.16
CA ARG A 78 -3.29 -13.21 -0.71
C ARG A 78 -3.27 -11.93 0.10
N THR A 79 -3.88 -10.86 -0.41
CA THR A 79 -3.94 -9.57 0.27
C THR A 79 -4.67 -9.68 1.61
N ALA A 80 -5.85 -10.31 1.62
CA ALA A 80 -6.60 -10.52 2.86
C ALA A 80 -5.83 -11.37 3.89
N LEU A 81 -5.12 -12.40 3.45
CA LEU A 81 -4.29 -13.21 4.32
C LEU A 81 -3.08 -12.44 4.84
N ARG A 82 -2.43 -11.62 3.99
CA ARG A 82 -1.30 -10.76 4.39
C ARG A 82 -1.69 -9.83 5.53
N VAL A 83 -2.84 -9.18 5.40
CA VAL A 83 -3.38 -8.30 6.45
C VAL A 83 -3.50 -9.05 7.78
N GLN A 84 -4.05 -10.26 7.79
CA GLN A 84 -4.18 -11.07 9.01
C GLN A 84 -2.82 -11.54 9.55
N VAL A 85 -1.89 -11.89 8.69
CA VAL A 85 -0.52 -12.26 9.08
C VAL A 85 0.17 -11.08 9.76
N VAL A 86 0.11 -9.87 9.19
CA VAL A 86 0.65 -8.64 9.79
C VAL A 86 0.04 -8.39 11.17
N ARG A 87 -1.29 -8.49 11.30
CA ARG A 87 -2.00 -8.31 12.57
C ARG A 87 -1.54 -9.29 13.64
N LEU A 88 -1.44 -10.56 13.29
CA LEU A 88 -1.01 -11.61 14.23
C LEU A 88 0.42 -11.40 14.71
N PHE A 89 1.30 -10.93 13.81
CA PHE A 89 2.70 -10.70 14.15
C PHE A 89 2.93 -9.43 14.96
N ARG A 90 2.20 -8.36 14.72
CA ARG A 90 2.33 -7.11 15.46
C ARG A 90 2.15 -7.28 16.97
N HIS A 91 1.32 -8.22 17.37
CA HIS A 91 1.11 -8.55 18.78
C HIS A 91 2.30 -9.29 19.40
N TYR A 92 3.07 -10.01 18.60
CA TYR A 92 4.17 -10.88 19.09
C TYR A 92 5.58 -10.33 18.82
N LEU A 93 5.73 -9.35 17.92
CA LEU A 93 7.03 -8.81 17.52
C LEU A 93 6.98 -7.28 17.45
N PRO A 94 7.45 -6.57 18.48
CA PRO A 94 7.45 -5.10 18.51
C PRO A 94 8.36 -4.44 17.45
N HIS A 95 9.12 -5.21 16.67
CA HIS A 95 10.06 -4.74 15.67
C HIS A 95 9.68 -5.12 14.23
N LEU A 96 8.38 -5.31 13.94
CA LEU A 96 7.99 -5.56 12.56
C LEU A 96 8.18 -4.30 11.71
N ARG A 97 8.77 -4.52 10.54
CA ARG A 97 8.80 -3.53 9.46
C ARG A 97 7.39 -3.02 9.19
N GLY A 98 7.23 -1.73 9.03
CA GLY A 98 5.96 -1.10 8.70
C GLY A 98 5.41 -1.55 7.35
N THR A 99 4.17 -1.16 7.07
CA THR A 99 3.51 -1.43 5.79
C THR A 99 3.68 -0.25 4.86
N LEU A 100 4.08 -0.50 3.61
CA LEU A 100 4.01 0.48 2.54
C LEU A 100 2.58 0.52 2.01
N LEU A 101 1.90 1.65 2.22
CA LEU A 101 0.54 1.92 1.78
C LEU A 101 0.55 2.88 0.61
N VAL A 102 0.01 2.47 -0.52
CA VAL A 102 -0.10 3.29 -1.73
C VAL A 102 -1.55 3.72 -1.90
N LEU A 103 -1.82 5.01 -1.75
CA LEU A 103 -3.14 5.60 -1.96
C LEU A 103 -3.24 6.18 -3.36
N VAL A 104 -4.17 5.64 -4.12
CA VAL A 104 -4.48 6.02 -5.50
C VAL A 104 -5.92 6.52 -5.58
N GLY A 105 -6.25 7.24 -6.61
CA GLY A 105 -7.61 7.69 -6.88
C GLY A 105 -7.63 9.04 -7.58
N PRO A 106 -8.79 9.45 -8.10
CA PRO A 106 -8.88 10.63 -8.94
C PRO A 106 -8.54 11.92 -8.19
N THR A 107 -8.19 12.94 -8.98
CA THR A 107 -8.02 14.29 -8.45
C THR A 107 -9.30 14.75 -7.76
N ALA A 108 -9.17 15.49 -6.67
CA ALA A 108 -10.26 15.98 -5.82
C ALA A 108 -11.09 14.90 -5.08
N VAL A 109 -10.72 13.64 -5.13
CA VAL A 109 -11.39 12.58 -4.34
C VAL A 109 -11.17 12.72 -2.83
N GLY A 110 -10.18 13.51 -2.39
CA GLY A 110 -9.90 13.79 -0.98
C GLY A 110 -8.79 12.94 -0.35
N LYS A 111 -7.87 12.39 -1.15
CA LYS A 111 -6.71 11.62 -0.66
C LYS A 111 -5.94 12.37 0.42
N GLY A 112 -5.48 13.59 0.12
CA GLY A 112 -4.69 14.39 1.06
C GLY A 112 -5.42 14.70 2.38
N THR A 113 -6.74 14.87 2.35
CA THR A 113 -7.55 15.06 3.56
C THR A 113 -7.59 13.79 4.40
N ILE A 114 -7.77 12.63 3.76
CA ILE A 114 -7.72 11.31 4.42
C ILE A 114 -6.33 11.07 5.03
N VAL A 115 -5.26 11.34 4.26
CA VAL A 115 -3.87 11.19 4.73
C VAL A 115 -3.61 12.07 5.95
N SER A 116 -4.04 13.34 5.90
CA SER A 116 -3.91 14.25 7.04
C SER A 116 -4.64 13.74 8.27
N TRP A 117 -5.86 13.22 8.12
CA TRP A 117 -6.62 12.64 9.21
C TRP A 117 -5.92 11.40 9.79
N ILE A 118 -5.45 10.48 8.92
CA ILE A 118 -4.75 9.27 9.37
C ILE A 118 -3.49 9.65 10.15
N THR A 119 -2.63 10.52 9.61
CA THR A 119 -1.35 10.87 10.25
C THR A 119 -1.51 11.66 11.54
N GLN A 120 -2.60 12.42 11.70
CA GLN A 120 -2.94 13.10 12.95
C GLN A 120 -3.51 12.15 14.01
N SER A 121 -4.29 11.15 13.59
CA SER A 121 -4.97 10.23 14.51
C SER A 121 -4.10 9.03 14.88
N TYR A 122 -3.15 8.65 14.05
CA TYR A 122 -2.33 7.45 14.19
C TYR A 122 -0.84 7.77 13.96
N PRO A 123 -0.06 8.02 15.02
CA PRO A 123 1.34 8.47 14.93
C PRO A 123 2.30 7.43 14.33
N GLU A 124 1.84 6.19 14.16
CA GLU A 124 2.55 5.13 13.45
C GLU A 124 2.45 5.22 11.93
N PHE A 125 1.58 6.10 11.40
CA PHE A 125 1.50 6.39 9.97
C PHE A 125 2.24 7.67 9.64
N VAL A 126 3.01 7.63 8.55
CA VAL A 126 3.81 8.75 8.06
C VAL A 126 3.58 8.90 6.56
N LEU A 127 3.32 10.12 6.10
CA LEU A 127 3.33 10.43 4.67
C LEU A 127 4.77 10.49 4.18
N SER A 128 5.08 9.84 3.06
CA SER A 128 6.39 9.94 2.42
C SER A 128 6.61 11.36 1.89
N VAL A 129 7.85 11.83 1.98
CA VAL A 129 8.27 13.08 1.37
C VAL A 129 8.80 12.79 -0.04
N SER A 130 8.14 13.35 -1.06
CA SER A 130 8.56 13.20 -2.46
C SER A 130 9.66 14.18 -2.83
N ALA A 131 10.52 13.80 -3.76
CA ALA A 131 11.43 14.71 -4.44
C ALA A 131 10.74 15.40 -5.61
N THR A 132 11.09 16.66 -5.89
CA THR A 132 10.57 17.40 -7.04
C THR A 132 11.60 18.38 -7.60
N THR A 133 11.54 18.58 -8.91
CA THR A 133 12.36 19.60 -9.61
C THR A 133 11.69 20.99 -9.61
N ARG A 134 10.47 21.08 -9.07
CA ARG A 134 9.75 22.34 -8.91
C ARG A 134 10.38 23.18 -7.79
N LYS A 135 10.44 24.48 -7.98
CA LYS A 135 10.84 25.40 -6.91
C LYS A 135 9.83 25.42 -5.77
N PRO A 136 10.30 25.63 -4.50
CA PRO A 136 9.40 25.76 -3.35
C PRO A 136 8.39 26.89 -3.55
N ARG A 137 7.15 26.66 -3.12
CA ARG A 137 6.15 27.73 -2.97
C ARG A 137 6.26 28.39 -1.62
N ARG A 138 5.61 29.57 -1.47
CA ARG A 138 5.58 30.26 -0.18
C ARG A 138 4.99 29.35 0.92
N GLY A 139 5.78 29.12 1.98
CA GLY A 139 5.38 28.29 3.11
C GLY A 139 5.81 26.83 3.00
N GLU A 140 6.28 26.37 1.85
CA GLU A 140 6.85 25.01 1.72
C GLU A 140 8.27 24.95 2.29
N ARG A 141 8.60 23.84 2.95
CA ARG A 141 9.88 23.60 3.61
C ARG A 141 10.54 22.34 3.06
N GLU A 142 11.89 22.43 2.88
CA GLU A 142 12.72 21.32 2.48
C GLU A 142 12.61 20.15 3.47
N GLY A 143 12.47 18.94 2.95
CA GLY A 143 12.41 17.71 3.75
C GLY A 143 11.10 17.49 4.53
N GLU A 144 10.19 18.48 4.52
CA GLU A 144 8.85 18.33 5.14
C GLU A 144 7.76 18.20 4.10
N HIS A 145 7.75 19.08 3.10
CA HIS A 145 6.76 19.07 2.03
C HIS A 145 7.27 18.31 0.81
N TYR A 146 8.51 18.63 0.43
CA TYR A 146 9.24 18.00 -0.66
C TYR A 146 10.76 18.06 -0.40
N TYR A 147 11.50 17.17 -1.06
CA TYR A 147 12.92 17.36 -1.34
C TYR A 147 13.01 18.14 -2.66
N PHE A 148 13.38 19.42 -2.59
CA PHE A 148 13.49 20.29 -3.77
C PHE A 148 14.87 20.13 -4.41
N VAL A 149 14.95 19.32 -5.47
CA VAL A 149 16.21 18.95 -6.10
C VAL A 149 16.38 19.59 -7.48
N ALA A 150 17.65 19.78 -7.90
CA ALA A 150 17.94 20.21 -9.26
C ALA A 150 17.61 19.09 -10.27
N GLU A 151 17.39 19.46 -11.55
CA GLU A 151 17.12 18.51 -12.63
C GLU A 151 18.22 17.44 -12.72
N SER A 152 19.51 17.85 -12.64
CA SER A 152 20.65 16.94 -12.68
C SER A 152 20.68 15.94 -11.52
N GLU A 153 20.25 16.36 -10.33
CA GLU A 153 20.14 15.45 -9.18
C GLU A 153 18.98 14.49 -9.36
N PHE A 154 17.88 14.94 -9.91
CA PHE A 154 16.74 14.06 -10.22
C PHE A 154 17.13 13.01 -11.27
N ASP A 155 17.92 13.39 -12.31
CA ASP A 155 18.47 12.46 -13.31
C ASP A 155 19.39 11.43 -12.66
N ARG A 156 20.22 11.86 -11.71
CA ARG A 156 21.07 10.96 -10.94
C ARG A 156 20.23 9.92 -10.17
N LEU A 157 19.18 10.36 -9.46
CA LEU A 157 18.28 9.49 -8.69
C LEU A 157 17.61 8.45 -9.59
N ILE A 158 17.16 8.85 -10.79
CA ILE A 158 16.57 7.92 -11.78
C ILE A 158 17.61 6.90 -12.22
N THR A 159 18.80 7.37 -12.63
CA THR A 159 19.86 6.52 -13.19
C THR A 159 20.38 5.52 -12.15
N ALA A 160 20.49 5.95 -10.90
CA ALA A 160 20.90 5.11 -9.77
C ALA A 160 19.78 4.15 -9.30
N GLY A 161 18.55 4.29 -9.80
CA GLY A 161 17.41 3.48 -9.37
C GLY A 161 16.95 3.77 -7.93
N GLU A 162 17.26 4.95 -7.40
CA GLU A 162 16.99 5.38 -6.02
C GLU A 162 15.57 5.92 -5.80
N LEU A 163 14.70 5.89 -6.83
CA LEU A 163 13.29 6.27 -6.72
C LEU A 163 12.41 5.02 -6.79
N LEU A 164 11.43 4.90 -5.92
CA LEU A 164 10.39 3.87 -5.96
C LEU A 164 9.50 4.03 -7.18
N GLU A 165 9.16 5.26 -7.49
CA GLU A 165 8.42 5.71 -8.67
C GLU A 165 8.80 7.15 -9.00
N TRP A 166 8.52 7.58 -10.22
CA TRP A 166 8.60 8.98 -10.63
C TRP A 166 7.72 9.25 -11.84
N ALA A 167 7.29 10.51 -11.98
CA ALA A 167 6.50 10.99 -13.11
C ALA A 167 6.82 12.44 -13.43
N THR A 168 6.57 12.83 -14.70
CA THR A 168 6.54 14.25 -15.09
C THR A 168 5.10 14.74 -15.00
N VAL A 169 4.87 15.80 -14.26
CA VAL A 169 3.55 16.39 -14.04
C VAL A 169 3.49 17.74 -14.75
N HIS A 170 2.39 17.97 -15.49
CA HIS A 170 2.16 19.20 -16.28
C HIS A 170 3.31 19.56 -17.22
N GLU A 171 3.92 18.54 -17.85
CA GLU A 171 5.00 18.65 -18.85
C GLU A 171 6.25 19.45 -18.42
N SER A 172 6.35 19.89 -17.16
CA SER A 172 7.38 20.82 -16.73
C SER A 172 8.12 20.44 -15.46
N HIS A 173 7.53 19.67 -14.56
CA HIS A 173 8.15 19.31 -13.27
C HIS A 173 8.09 17.83 -13.01
N ARG A 174 9.17 17.30 -12.47
CA ARG A 174 9.27 15.89 -12.09
C ARG A 174 9.00 15.73 -10.59
N TYR A 175 8.33 14.64 -10.28
CA TYR A 175 8.07 14.20 -8.91
C TYR A 175 8.44 12.74 -8.80
N GLY A 176 8.94 12.32 -7.66
CA GLY A 176 9.25 10.92 -7.42
C GLY A 176 9.46 10.66 -5.93
N THR A 177 9.33 9.41 -5.53
CA THR A 177 9.47 8.99 -4.15
C THR A 177 10.84 8.39 -3.92
N PRO A 178 11.74 9.04 -3.14
CA PRO A 178 13.04 8.49 -2.79
C PRO A 178 12.88 7.18 -1.99
N GLN A 179 13.62 6.15 -2.39
CA GLN A 179 13.51 4.82 -1.79
C GLN A 179 14.08 4.78 -0.37
N ALA A 180 15.29 5.29 -0.15
CA ALA A 180 15.97 5.15 1.14
C ALA A 180 15.20 5.73 2.33
N PRO A 181 14.63 6.95 2.31
CA PRO A 181 13.84 7.46 3.43
C PRO A 181 12.57 6.61 3.71
N VAL A 182 11.95 6.03 2.67
CA VAL A 182 10.80 5.14 2.83
C VAL A 182 11.23 3.85 3.52
N GLU A 183 12.32 3.23 3.08
CA GLU A 183 12.87 2.01 3.66
C GLU A 183 13.23 2.21 5.14
N ASP A 184 13.92 3.32 5.46
CA ASP A 184 14.30 3.67 6.84
C ASP A 184 13.08 3.78 7.77
N LEU A 185 12.01 4.42 7.30
CA LEU A 185 10.76 4.53 8.07
C LEU A 185 10.08 3.17 8.25
N LEU A 186 10.03 2.36 7.20
CA LEU A 186 9.47 1.01 7.25
C LEU A 186 10.25 0.14 8.24
N ASP A 187 11.58 0.22 8.25
CA ASP A 187 12.46 -0.53 9.16
C ASP A 187 12.31 -0.08 10.61
N GLN A 188 11.94 1.18 10.85
CA GLN A 188 11.53 1.70 12.16
C GLN A 188 10.13 1.22 12.58
N GLY A 189 9.44 0.42 11.76
CA GLY A 189 8.08 -0.05 12.04
C GLY A 189 6.97 0.96 11.74
N LYS A 190 7.27 2.08 11.07
CA LYS A 190 6.27 3.05 10.63
C LYS A 190 5.53 2.53 9.40
N ASN A 191 4.22 2.77 9.33
CA ASN A 191 3.47 2.57 8.11
C ASN A 191 3.64 3.81 7.23
N VAL A 192 4.18 3.62 6.05
CA VAL A 192 4.49 4.73 5.14
C VAL A 192 3.40 4.85 4.08
N ILE A 193 2.82 6.03 3.94
CA ILE A 193 1.80 6.32 2.94
C ILE A 193 2.47 6.99 1.73
N LEU A 194 2.26 6.45 0.55
CA LEU A 194 2.53 7.11 -0.72
C LEU A 194 1.20 7.63 -1.28
N GLU A 195 1.06 8.95 -1.45
CA GLU A 195 -0.04 9.57 -2.16
C GLU A 195 0.40 9.86 -3.60
N ILE A 196 0.12 8.95 -4.52
CA ILE A 196 0.61 8.99 -5.91
C ILE A 196 -0.52 8.70 -6.91
N ASP A 197 -0.22 8.88 -8.19
CA ASP A 197 -1.12 8.52 -9.28
C ASP A 197 -1.06 7.02 -9.62
N ILE A 198 -1.91 6.59 -10.55
CA ILE A 198 -1.98 5.17 -10.93
C ILE A 198 -0.70 4.70 -11.64
N GLN A 199 0.01 5.57 -12.35
CA GLN A 199 1.26 5.20 -13.03
C GLN A 199 2.37 4.96 -12.00
N GLY A 200 2.46 5.83 -11.00
CA GLY A 200 3.35 5.65 -9.85
C GLY A 200 3.03 4.36 -9.10
N ALA A 201 1.75 4.07 -8.85
CA ALA A 201 1.33 2.84 -8.17
C ALA A 201 1.72 1.58 -8.95
N ARG A 202 1.59 1.58 -10.29
CA ARG A 202 2.06 0.48 -11.15
C ARG A 202 3.58 0.31 -11.06
N SER A 203 4.32 1.41 -10.98
CA SER A 203 5.79 1.39 -10.83
C SER A 203 6.20 0.81 -9.48
N VAL A 204 5.56 1.23 -8.39
CA VAL A 204 5.77 0.68 -7.05
C VAL A 204 5.42 -0.80 -7.01
N ALA A 205 4.31 -1.22 -7.61
CA ALA A 205 3.88 -2.63 -7.63
C ALA A 205 4.90 -3.57 -8.29
N LYS A 206 5.67 -3.07 -9.27
CA LYS A 206 6.74 -3.83 -9.93
C LYS A 206 8.01 -3.95 -9.07
N ARG A 207 8.28 -2.98 -8.21
CA ARG A 207 9.53 -2.87 -7.43
C ARG A 207 9.38 -3.37 -6.00
N VAL A 208 8.23 -3.14 -5.39
CA VAL A 208 7.99 -3.44 -3.96
C VAL A 208 6.89 -4.49 -3.84
N HIS A 209 7.32 -5.73 -3.62
CA HIS A 209 6.39 -6.81 -3.32
C HIS A 209 5.74 -6.56 -1.94
N GLY A 210 4.42 -6.71 -1.88
CA GLY A 210 3.66 -6.56 -0.64
C GLY A 210 3.28 -5.12 -0.26
N ALA A 211 3.49 -4.13 -1.14
CA ALA A 211 2.87 -2.82 -0.98
C ALA A 211 1.34 -2.96 -1.05
N LEU A 212 0.64 -2.36 -0.08
CA LEU A 212 -0.82 -2.37 0.00
C LEU A 212 -1.37 -1.21 -0.83
N ARG A 213 -2.03 -1.52 -1.95
CA ARG A 213 -2.59 -0.50 -2.85
C ARG A 213 -4.07 -0.31 -2.59
N VAL A 214 -4.44 0.89 -2.20
CA VAL A 214 -5.82 1.25 -1.89
C VAL A 214 -6.29 2.34 -2.83
N PHE A 215 -7.35 2.04 -3.58
CA PHE A 215 -8.02 3.02 -4.41
C PHE A 215 -9.05 3.79 -3.59
N VAL A 216 -8.92 5.10 -3.55
CA VAL A 216 -9.92 5.98 -2.94
C VAL A 216 -10.91 6.40 -4.01
N ALA A 217 -12.15 5.94 -3.89
CA ALA A 217 -13.24 6.25 -4.79
C ALA A 217 -14.17 7.35 -4.22
N PRO A 218 -14.76 8.19 -5.05
CA PRO A 218 -15.85 9.07 -4.62
C PRO A 218 -17.13 8.24 -4.39
N PRO A 219 -18.10 8.76 -3.62
CA PRO A 219 -19.39 8.09 -3.44
C PRO A 219 -20.22 8.03 -4.73
N SER A 220 -20.04 9.01 -5.61
CA SER A 220 -20.60 9.01 -6.97
C SER A 220 -19.77 9.89 -7.91
N PHE A 221 -20.00 9.77 -9.21
CA PHE A 221 -19.32 10.61 -10.21
C PHE A 221 -19.75 12.08 -10.09
N GLU A 222 -21.03 12.34 -9.82
CA GLU A 222 -21.58 13.68 -9.62
C GLU A 222 -20.92 14.38 -8.43
N GLU A 223 -20.64 13.65 -7.35
CA GLU A 223 -19.93 14.19 -6.19
C GLU A 223 -18.48 14.55 -6.54
N LEU A 224 -17.81 13.75 -7.36
CA LEU A 224 -16.47 14.06 -7.87
C LEU A 224 -16.47 15.32 -8.74
N GLU A 225 -17.45 15.44 -9.65
CA GLU A 225 -17.63 16.64 -10.46
C GLU A 225 -17.85 17.89 -9.60
N ARG A 226 -18.70 17.77 -8.58
CA ARG A 226 -18.96 18.87 -7.63
C ARG A 226 -17.69 19.29 -6.90
N ARG A 227 -16.87 18.33 -6.43
CA ARG A 227 -15.60 18.61 -5.74
C ARG A 227 -14.57 19.24 -6.68
N LEU A 228 -14.50 18.79 -7.93
CA LEU A 228 -13.64 19.39 -8.94
C LEU A 228 -14.05 20.85 -9.23
N ALA A 229 -15.34 21.12 -9.36
CA ALA A 229 -15.86 22.47 -9.58
C ALA A 229 -15.56 23.43 -8.40
N GLN A 230 -15.59 22.95 -7.16
CA GLN A 230 -15.30 23.77 -5.98
C GLN A 230 -13.81 24.15 -5.83
N ARG A 231 -12.90 23.37 -6.39
CA ARG A 231 -11.46 23.70 -6.42
C ARG A 231 -11.09 24.75 -7.48
N GLY A 232 -12.04 25.09 -8.35
CA GLY A 232 -11.77 25.78 -9.58
C GLY A 232 -11.65 27.29 -9.43
N THR A 233 -10.47 27.77 -9.82
CA THR A 233 -10.18 29.08 -10.41
C THR A 233 -9.99 28.96 -11.93
N GLU A 234 -10.50 27.89 -12.56
CA GLU A 234 -10.08 27.39 -13.86
C GLU A 234 -11.15 27.59 -14.94
N ASP A 235 -10.71 27.78 -16.18
CA ASP A 235 -11.62 27.87 -17.31
C ASP A 235 -12.27 26.53 -17.67
N GLY A 236 -13.31 26.56 -18.50
CA GLY A 236 -14.11 25.37 -18.83
C GLY A 236 -13.29 24.23 -19.47
N THR A 237 -12.20 24.56 -20.16
CA THR A 237 -11.34 23.62 -20.91
C THR A 237 -10.49 22.76 -19.98
N GLU A 238 -9.91 23.36 -18.95
CA GLU A 238 -9.16 22.61 -17.93
C GLU A 238 -10.05 21.66 -17.14
N ARG A 239 -11.29 22.08 -16.86
CA ARG A 239 -12.27 21.22 -16.18
C ARG A 239 -12.59 19.97 -16.99
N GLU A 240 -12.82 20.09 -18.31
CA GLU A 240 -13.09 18.92 -19.16
C GLU A 240 -11.91 17.94 -19.22
N VAL A 241 -10.67 18.45 -19.28
CA VAL A 241 -9.47 17.61 -19.27
C VAL A 241 -9.39 16.83 -17.95
N ARG A 242 -9.64 17.48 -16.81
CA ARG A 242 -9.62 16.84 -15.49
C ARG A 242 -10.72 15.80 -15.32
N LEU A 243 -11.92 16.06 -15.85
CA LEU A 243 -13.00 15.08 -15.83
C LEU A 243 -12.65 13.84 -16.66
N ARG A 244 -12.09 14.02 -17.86
CA ARG A 244 -11.63 12.89 -18.68
C ARG A 244 -10.53 12.08 -17.97
N THR A 245 -9.58 12.75 -17.33
CA THR A 245 -8.54 12.10 -16.52
C THR A 245 -9.17 11.34 -15.37
N ALA A 246 -10.13 11.93 -14.65
CA ALA A 246 -10.80 11.28 -13.53
C ALA A 246 -11.56 10.00 -13.95
N VAL A 247 -12.21 10.01 -15.12
CA VAL A 247 -12.87 8.82 -15.69
C VAL A 247 -11.85 7.71 -15.94
N SER A 248 -10.70 8.05 -16.54
CA SER A 248 -9.64 7.05 -16.78
C SER A 248 -9.00 6.53 -15.50
N GLU A 249 -8.85 7.38 -14.48
CA GLU A 249 -8.36 6.99 -13.16
C GLU A 249 -9.36 6.07 -12.44
N LEU A 250 -10.66 6.33 -12.54
CA LEU A 250 -11.70 5.46 -11.96
C LEU A 250 -11.71 4.06 -12.59
N ALA A 251 -11.42 3.95 -13.88
CA ALA A 251 -11.33 2.66 -14.55
C ALA A 251 -10.20 1.77 -14.02
N ALA A 252 -9.19 2.36 -13.38
CA ALA A 252 -8.04 1.63 -12.84
C ALA A 252 -8.25 1.09 -11.41
N GLN A 253 -9.43 1.24 -10.83
CA GLN A 253 -9.71 0.77 -9.46
C GLN A 253 -9.48 -0.74 -9.27
N ASP A 254 -9.72 -1.53 -10.33
CA ASP A 254 -9.53 -3.00 -10.28
C ASP A 254 -8.06 -3.42 -10.26
N GLU A 255 -7.13 -2.50 -10.49
CA GLU A 255 -5.69 -2.73 -10.38
C GLU A 255 -5.18 -2.63 -8.93
N CYS A 256 -6.01 -2.10 -8.02
CA CYS A 256 -5.68 -1.97 -6.60
C CYS A 256 -6.19 -3.15 -5.79
N ASP A 257 -5.58 -3.36 -4.62
CA ASP A 257 -5.91 -4.47 -3.74
C ASP A 257 -7.25 -4.24 -3.03
N PHE A 258 -7.58 -2.97 -2.74
CA PHE A 258 -8.84 -2.55 -2.11
C PHE A 258 -9.36 -1.25 -2.72
N VAL A 259 -10.68 -1.08 -2.62
CA VAL A 259 -11.37 0.17 -2.94
C VAL A 259 -12.06 0.68 -1.67
N VAL A 260 -11.78 1.93 -1.31
CA VAL A 260 -12.40 2.62 -0.18
C VAL A 260 -13.16 3.83 -0.69
N ILE A 261 -14.46 3.90 -0.37
CA ILE A 261 -15.33 5.00 -0.78
C ILE A 261 -15.19 6.17 0.21
N ASN A 262 -14.80 7.35 -0.27
CA ASN A 262 -14.71 8.57 0.54
C ASN A 262 -16.01 9.36 0.56
N SER A 263 -16.98 8.87 1.31
CA SER A 263 -18.20 9.62 1.66
C SER A 263 -17.97 10.54 2.85
N VAL A 264 -17.26 10.04 3.87
CA VAL A 264 -16.87 10.73 5.11
C VAL A 264 -15.40 10.42 5.35
N VAL A 265 -14.59 11.45 5.54
CA VAL A 265 -13.12 11.35 5.63
C VAL A 265 -12.69 10.40 6.76
N GLU A 266 -13.30 10.53 7.93
CA GLU A 266 -13.00 9.74 9.12
C GLU A 266 -13.28 8.26 8.88
N HIS A 267 -14.40 7.93 8.24
CA HIS A 267 -14.77 6.55 7.92
C HIS A 267 -13.83 5.93 6.88
N ALA A 268 -13.51 6.71 5.85
CA ALA A 268 -12.55 6.27 4.82
C ALA A 268 -11.15 6.07 5.42
N GLY A 269 -10.69 7.01 6.24
CA GLY A 269 -9.42 6.92 6.95
C GLY A 269 -9.37 5.72 7.88
N GLN A 270 -10.42 5.49 8.68
CA GLN A 270 -10.51 4.33 9.55
C GLN A 270 -10.48 3.02 8.76
N SER A 271 -11.23 2.93 7.67
CA SER A 271 -11.22 1.75 6.81
C SER A 271 -9.82 1.44 6.26
N ILE A 272 -9.06 2.48 5.86
CA ILE A 272 -7.69 2.31 5.39
C ILE A 272 -6.77 1.84 6.53
N VAL A 273 -6.90 2.42 7.71
CA VAL A 273 -6.14 1.99 8.91
C VAL A 273 -6.46 0.54 9.25
N ASP A 274 -7.74 0.16 9.20
CA ASP A 274 -8.19 -1.21 9.46
C ASP A 274 -7.62 -2.20 8.44
N LEU A 275 -7.46 -1.82 7.17
CA LEU A 275 -6.79 -2.65 6.18
C LEU A 275 -5.31 -2.90 6.52
N VAL A 276 -4.60 -1.90 7.04
CA VAL A 276 -3.20 -2.05 7.47
C VAL A 276 -3.10 -2.89 8.74
N PHE A 277 -4.02 -2.71 9.69
CA PHE A 277 -4.02 -3.45 10.96
C PHE A 277 -4.80 -4.76 10.91
N GLY A 278 -5.53 -5.02 9.83
CA GLY A 278 -6.31 -6.24 9.65
C GLY A 278 -7.58 -6.31 10.48
N SER A 279 -8.18 -5.17 10.82
CA SER A 279 -9.49 -5.12 11.43
C SER A 279 -10.53 -5.13 10.32
N THR A 280 -11.25 -6.25 10.13
CA THR A 280 -12.38 -6.31 9.22
C THR A 280 -13.61 -5.73 9.92
N HIS A 281 -13.84 -4.43 9.81
CA HIS A 281 -15.21 -3.96 9.76
C HIS A 281 -15.70 -4.24 8.33
N GLN A 282 -16.68 -5.11 8.21
CA GLN A 282 -17.42 -5.34 6.97
C GLN A 282 -17.88 -4.00 6.43
N THR A 283 -17.20 -3.48 5.41
CA THR A 283 -17.82 -2.48 4.56
C THR A 283 -18.91 -3.19 3.79
N ALA A 284 -20.11 -2.80 4.13
CA ALA A 284 -21.37 -3.34 3.63
C ALA A 284 -21.38 -3.46 2.11
N SER A 285 -21.68 -4.70 1.68
CA SER A 285 -22.80 -5.05 0.82
C SER A 285 -22.99 -4.23 -0.45
N LYS A 286 -22.68 -4.92 -1.53
CA LYS A 286 -23.43 -4.75 -2.76
C LYS A 286 -24.90 -5.11 -2.47
N GLU A 287 -25.79 -4.17 -2.62
CA GLU A 287 -27.12 -4.35 -3.20
C GLU A 287 -27.21 -3.53 -4.47
#